data_320b18e1355c26c88abad7be249fe18d
#
_entry.id   320b18e1355c26c88abad7be249fe18d
#
_cell.length_a   1.000
_cell.length_b   1.000
_cell.length_c   1.000
_cell.angle_alpha   90.00
_cell.angle_beta   90.00
_cell.angle_gamma   90.00
#
_symmetry.space_group_name_H-M   'P 1'
#
loop_
_entity.id
_entity.type
_entity.pdbx_description
1 polymer ?
#
loop_
_entity_poly.entity_id
_entity_poly.type
_entity_poly.pdbx_seq_one_letter_code
_entity_poly.pdbx_strand_id
1 'polypeptide(L)'
;NMKKPQLNAPVRAEMVSENPGDSGETTGNNQPGRACAAQSEDDMVNKVRVTIAGAPYAIATTDTENYITTLAKKLDDDITKLLDNNGNLSVTKAAVFCAMDYLDEYRKSAGSAENMRSQIQDYISDAARAKLAADKVKAENETLKRENAALREQLAKLQQK
;
A
#
# COMPACT_ATOMS: atom_id res chain seq x y z
N ASN A 1 12.07 17.22 0.74
CA ASN A 1 12.47 15.82 1.03
C ASN A 1 11.22 14.99 1.34
N MET A 2 10.56 14.52 0.29
CA MET A 2 9.44 13.59 0.43
C MET A 2 10.01 12.16 0.43
N LYS A 3 9.91 11.47 1.56
CA LYS A 3 10.20 10.04 1.67
C LYS A 3 9.23 9.28 0.77
N LYS A 4 9.78 8.51 -0.19
CA LYS A 4 8.99 7.55 -0.97
C LYS A 4 8.38 6.52 -0.02
N PRO A 5 7.10 6.14 -0.17
CA PRO A 5 6.54 5.02 0.57
C PRO A 5 7.26 3.75 0.12
N GLN A 6 7.83 3.03 1.08
CA GLN A 6 8.40 1.70 0.84
C GLN A 6 7.25 0.75 0.52
N LEU A 7 7.30 0.13 -0.66
CA LEU A 7 6.45 -1.01 -0.98
C LEU A 7 6.82 -2.13 -0.01
N ASN A 8 5.82 -2.60 0.75
CA ASN A 8 5.96 -3.78 1.60
C ASN A 8 6.50 -4.96 0.77
N ALA A 9 7.54 -5.61 1.28
CA ALA A 9 8.10 -6.81 0.69
C ALA A 9 7.02 -7.92 0.65
N PRO A 10 7.03 -8.78 -0.39
CA PRO A 10 6.05 -9.85 -0.50
C PRO A 10 6.21 -10.84 0.65
N VAL A 11 5.10 -11.29 1.20
CA VAL A 11 5.01 -12.34 2.21
C VAL A 11 5.68 -13.61 1.65
N ARG A 12 6.83 -13.99 2.18
CA ARG A 12 7.52 -15.22 1.81
C ARG A 12 7.01 -16.35 2.70
N ALA A 13 6.12 -17.19 2.17
CA ALA A 13 5.68 -18.41 2.83
C ALA A 13 6.77 -19.49 2.70
N GLU A 14 7.45 -19.81 3.79
CA GLU A 14 8.24 -21.04 3.88
C GLU A 14 7.35 -22.16 4.43
N MET A 15 7.06 -23.15 3.57
CA MET A 15 6.39 -24.38 4.00
C MET A 15 7.38 -25.22 4.80
N VAL A 16 7.20 -25.28 6.11
CA VAL A 16 7.86 -26.29 6.93
C VAL A 16 6.97 -27.52 6.94
N SER A 17 7.38 -28.54 6.20
CA SER A 17 6.81 -29.89 6.26
C SER A 17 7.31 -30.55 7.54
N GLU A 18 6.47 -30.66 8.56
CA GLU A 18 6.75 -31.49 9.73
C GLU A 18 6.47 -32.95 9.37
N ASN A 19 7.53 -33.72 9.28
CA ASN A 19 7.46 -35.19 9.27
C ASN A 19 7.51 -35.69 10.74
N PRO A 20 6.54 -36.43 11.24
CA PRO A 20 6.63 -37.05 12.56
C PRO A 20 7.33 -38.41 12.47
N GLY A 21 8.50 -38.54 13.10
CA GLY A 21 9.09 -39.83 13.47
C GLY A 21 10.55 -39.97 13.06
N ASP A 22 11.44 -39.75 13.97
CA ASP A 22 12.46 -40.73 14.32
C ASP A 22 13.08 -40.40 15.69
N SER A 23 13.03 -41.38 16.59
CA SER A 23 13.67 -41.38 17.88
C SER A 23 15.05 -42.07 17.71
N GLY A 24 16.12 -41.39 18.13
CA GLY A 24 17.46 -41.94 18.12
C GLY A 24 18.42 -41.13 18.98
N GLU A 25 18.65 -41.59 20.20
CA GLU A 25 19.74 -41.18 21.10
C GLU A 25 21.11 -41.31 20.43
N THR A 26 22.04 -40.41 20.69
CA THR A 26 23.37 -40.69 21.30
C THR A 26 24.24 -39.43 21.49
N THR A 27 24.61 -39.25 22.78
CA THR A 27 25.91 -38.85 23.35
C THR A 27 26.84 -37.86 22.65
N GLY A 28 27.03 -36.72 23.32
CA GLY A 28 28.30 -36.17 23.82
C GLY A 28 29.36 -35.71 22.84
N ASN A 29 29.62 -34.41 22.78
CA ASN A 29 30.95 -33.91 23.15
C ASN A 29 30.96 -32.39 23.33
N ASN A 30 31.66 -32.02 24.38
CA ASN A 30 31.86 -30.68 24.91
C ASN A 30 33.11 -30.05 24.26
N GLN A 31 33.03 -28.86 23.65
CA GLN A 31 34.17 -27.96 23.67
C GLN A 31 33.73 -26.49 23.45
N PRO A 32 34.27 -25.55 24.27
CA PRO A 32 33.93 -24.13 24.18
C PRO A 32 34.91 -23.39 23.27
N GLY A 33 34.43 -22.44 22.51
CA GLY A 33 35.36 -21.51 21.92
C GLY A 33 34.87 -20.68 20.74
N ARG A 34 34.68 -19.44 21.06
CA ARG A 34 34.76 -18.21 20.26
C ARG A 34 33.45 -17.57 19.82
N ALA A 35 33.13 -16.56 20.64
CA ALA A 35 32.29 -15.45 20.28
C ALA A 35 32.79 -14.79 18.98
N CYS A 36 31.92 -14.70 17.98
CA CYS A 36 31.88 -13.61 17.02
C CYS A 36 30.45 -13.11 17.05
N ALA A 37 30.28 -11.98 17.72
CA ALA A 37 29.06 -11.21 17.67
C ALA A 37 28.90 -10.69 16.23
N ALA A 38 28.11 -11.38 15.43
CA ALA A 38 27.39 -10.79 14.32
C ALA A 38 25.99 -10.50 14.86
N GLN A 39 25.78 -9.25 15.22
CA GLN A 39 24.43 -8.73 15.44
C GLN A 39 23.76 -8.71 14.06
N SER A 40 23.17 -9.84 13.66
CA SER A 40 22.10 -9.86 12.70
C SER A 40 20.94 -9.17 13.37
N GLU A 41 20.49 -8.05 12.82
CA GLU A 41 19.17 -7.47 13.06
C GLU A 41 18.17 -8.57 12.72
N ASP A 42 17.79 -9.31 13.75
CA ASP A 42 16.77 -10.35 13.69
C ASP A 42 15.44 -9.58 13.59
N ASP A 43 15.04 -9.29 12.37
CA ASP A 43 13.68 -8.86 12.06
C ASP A 43 12.76 -9.85 12.77
N MET A 44 11.97 -9.37 13.74
CA MET A 44 11.12 -10.21 14.59
C MET A 44 10.08 -10.92 13.71
N VAL A 45 10.46 -12.06 13.17
CA VAL A 45 9.58 -12.89 12.35
C VAL A 45 8.60 -13.61 13.29
N ASN A 46 7.35 -13.18 13.25
CA ASN A 46 6.26 -13.81 13.98
C ASN A 46 5.81 -15.08 13.24
N LYS A 47 5.60 -16.18 13.98
CA LYS A 47 4.98 -17.40 13.45
C LYS A 47 3.51 -17.42 13.83
N VAL A 48 2.66 -17.22 12.85
CA VAL A 48 1.19 -17.21 13.01
C VAL A 48 0.63 -18.54 12.49
N ARG A 49 -0.17 -19.23 13.31
CA ARG A 49 -0.88 -20.45 12.91
C ARG A 49 -2.28 -20.11 12.47
N VAL A 50 -2.66 -20.51 11.27
CA VAL A 50 -3.98 -20.30 10.68
C VAL A 50 -4.52 -21.59 10.09
N THR A 51 -5.83 -21.70 9.97
CA THR A 51 -6.50 -22.80 9.29
C THR A 51 -7.15 -22.26 8.02
N ILE A 52 -6.88 -22.89 6.87
CA ILE A 52 -7.43 -22.52 5.57
C ILE A 52 -7.91 -23.79 4.86
N ALA A 53 -9.15 -23.82 4.41
CA ALA A 53 -9.80 -24.96 3.79
C ALA A 53 -9.68 -26.27 4.63
N GLY A 54 -9.77 -26.12 5.95
CA GLY A 54 -9.65 -27.23 6.91
C GLY A 54 -8.23 -27.71 7.20
N ALA A 55 -7.19 -27.15 6.55
CA ALA A 55 -5.80 -27.51 6.79
C ALA A 55 -5.07 -26.46 7.64
N PRO A 56 -4.23 -26.85 8.61
CA PRO A 56 -3.43 -25.92 9.40
C PRO A 56 -2.18 -25.47 8.64
N TYR A 57 -1.87 -24.18 8.74
CA TYR A 57 -0.68 -23.56 8.16
C TYR A 57 0.06 -22.75 9.21
N ALA A 58 1.40 -22.77 9.18
CA ALA A 58 2.25 -21.89 9.95
C ALA A 58 2.91 -20.87 9.00
N ILE A 59 2.62 -19.59 9.19
CA ILE A 59 3.11 -18.48 8.35
C ILE A 59 4.12 -17.71 9.15
N ALA A 60 5.34 -17.60 8.62
CA ALA A 60 6.37 -16.72 9.15
C ALA A 60 6.27 -15.35 8.47
N THR A 61 6.11 -14.28 9.27
CA THR A 61 5.86 -12.93 8.76
C THR A 61 6.37 -11.86 9.73
N THR A 62 6.67 -10.69 9.20
CA THR A 62 6.93 -9.46 9.98
C THR A 62 5.66 -8.69 10.31
N ASP A 63 4.53 -9.07 9.69
CA ASP A 63 3.23 -8.46 9.92
C ASP A 63 2.62 -8.87 11.26
N THR A 64 1.59 -8.15 11.69
CA THR A 64 0.87 -8.45 12.93
C THR A 64 0.03 -9.73 12.78
N GLU A 65 -0.05 -10.52 13.86
CA GLU A 65 -0.86 -11.74 13.91
C GLU A 65 -2.32 -11.50 13.50
N ASN A 66 -2.90 -10.40 13.97
CA ASN A 66 -4.29 -10.04 13.65
C ASN A 66 -4.51 -9.79 12.15
N TYR A 67 -3.54 -9.19 11.47
CA TYR A 67 -3.60 -8.97 10.03
C TYR A 67 -3.58 -10.28 9.26
N ILE A 68 -2.64 -11.16 9.58
CA ILE A 68 -2.52 -12.48 8.94
C ILE A 68 -3.75 -13.35 9.19
N THR A 69 -4.27 -13.35 10.42
CA THR A 69 -5.48 -14.10 10.77
C THR A 69 -6.70 -13.59 9.97
N THR A 70 -6.80 -12.27 9.78
CA THR A 70 -7.88 -11.66 8.97
C THR A 70 -7.77 -12.07 7.50
N LEU A 71 -6.57 -12.06 6.93
CA LEU A 71 -6.32 -12.52 5.56
C LEU A 71 -6.64 -14.00 5.38
N ALA A 72 -6.18 -14.84 6.32
CA ALA A 72 -6.42 -16.28 6.28
C ALA A 72 -7.91 -16.60 6.36
N LYS A 73 -8.65 -15.90 7.22
CA LYS A 73 -10.11 -16.06 7.34
C LYS A 73 -10.82 -15.66 6.04
N LYS A 74 -10.44 -14.53 5.43
CA LYS A 74 -11.01 -14.12 4.15
C LYS A 74 -10.77 -15.16 3.06
N LEU A 75 -9.54 -15.67 2.97
CA LEU A 75 -9.18 -16.71 1.99
C LEU A 75 -9.95 -18.01 2.24
N ASP A 76 -10.08 -18.44 3.49
CA ASP A 76 -10.88 -19.60 3.88
C ASP A 76 -12.34 -19.46 3.47
N ASP A 77 -12.96 -18.33 3.79
CA ASP A 77 -14.34 -18.00 3.40
C ASP A 77 -14.54 -18.04 1.87
N ASP A 78 -13.60 -17.50 1.10
CA ASP A 78 -13.72 -17.42 -0.35
C ASP A 78 -13.50 -18.80 -1.02
N ILE A 79 -12.56 -19.61 -0.52
CA ILE A 79 -12.36 -20.99 -0.97
C ILE A 79 -13.60 -21.82 -0.63
N THR A 80 -14.14 -21.70 0.58
CA THR A 80 -15.33 -22.46 1.02
C THR A 80 -16.53 -22.14 0.13
N LYS A 81 -16.78 -20.86 -0.17
CA LYS A 81 -17.85 -20.44 -1.10
C LYS A 81 -17.72 -21.07 -2.49
N LEU A 82 -16.47 -21.15 -3.03
CA LEU A 82 -16.24 -21.79 -4.32
C LEU A 82 -16.50 -23.30 -4.28
N LEU A 83 -16.15 -23.97 -3.19
CA LEU A 83 -16.39 -25.40 -3.00
C LEU A 83 -17.89 -25.68 -2.85
N ASP A 84 -18.62 -24.87 -2.09
CA ASP A 84 -20.07 -25.00 -1.86
C ASP A 84 -20.87 -24.82 -3.15
N ASN A 85 -20.45 -23.84 -3.98
CA ASN A 85 -21.11 -23.57 -5.26
C ASN A 85 -20.78 -24.60 -6.35
N ASN A 86 -19.70 -25.36 -6.20
CA ASN A 86 -19.21 -26.31 -7.22
C ASN A 86 -18.81 -27.64 -6.56
N GLY A 87 -19.75 -28.52 -6.34
CA GLY A 87 -19.56 -29.80 -5.61
C GLY A 87 -18.45 -30.75 -6.15
N ASN A 88 -17.90 -30.49 -7.34
CA ASN A 88 -16.82 -31.27 -7.96
C ASN A 88 -15.48 -30.52 -7.98
N LEU A 89 -15.36 -29.38 -7.28
CA LEU A 89 -14.15 -28.59 -7.27
C LEU A 89 -13.21 -29.10 -6.14
N SER A 90 -11.94 -29.34 -6.47
CA SER A 90 -10.94 -29.63 -5.44
C SER A 90 -10.46 -28.32 -4.78
N VAL A 91 -10.01 -28.41 -3.53
CA VAL A 91 -9.42 -27.29 -2.77
C VAL A 91 -8.31 -26.61 -3.57
N THR A 92 -7.45 -27.37 -4.23
CA THR A 92 -6.36 -26.83 -5.06
C THR A 92 -6.90 -25.98 -6.22
N LYS A 93 -7.95 -26.45 -6.91
CA LYS A 93 -8.56 -25.68 -8.00
C LYS A 93 -9.25 -24.42 -7.48
N ALA A 94 -9.96 -24.51 -6.35
CA ALA A 94 -10.58 -23.37 -5.71
C ALA A 94 -9.53 -22.31 -5.32
N ALA A 95 -8.41 -22.75 -4.72
CA ALA A 95 -7.30 -21.85 -4.38
C ALA A 95 -6.70 -21.13 -5.61
N VAL A 96 -6.56 -21.84 -6.73
CA VAL A 96 -6.07 -21.22 -7.99
C VAL A 96 -7.05 -20.18 -8.51
N PHE A 97 -8.36 -20.45 -8.45
CA PHE A 97 -9.37 -19.45 -8.85
C PHE A 97 -9.34 -18.22 -7.94
N CYS A 98 -9.30 -18.40 -6.61
CA CYS A 98 -9.14 -17.27 -5.68
C CYS A 98 -7.87 -16.47 -5.97
N ALA A 99 -6.75 -17.13 -6.24
CA ALA A 99 -5.50 -16.45 -6.57
C ALA A 99 -5.61 -15.63 -7.87
N MET A 100 -6.32 -16.13 -8.87
CA MET A 100 -6.57 -15.39 -10.11
C MET A 100 -7.46 -14.18 -9.89
N ASP A 101 -8.53 -14.32 -9.11
CA ASP A 101 -9.44 -13.23 -8.77
C ASP A 101 -8.72 -12.13 -8.00
N TYR A 102 -7.93 -12.49 -6.98
CA TYR A 102 -7.13 -11.51 -6.23
C TYR A 102 -6.09 -10.80 -7.10
N LEU A 103 -5.46 -11.52 -8.05
CA LEU A 103 -4.52 -10.91 -8.98
C LEU A 103 -5.21 -9.92 -9.93
N ASP A 104 -6.41 -10.24 -10.38
CA ASP A 104 -7.23 -9.35 -11.21
C ASP A 104 -7.67 -8.10 -10.43
N GLU A 105 -8.19 -8.26 -9.22
CA GLU A 105 -8.53 -7.15 -8.32
C GLU A 105 -7.32 -6.26 -8.02
N TYR A 106 -6.17 -6.85 -7.74
CA TYR A 106 -4.93 -6.12 -7.53
C TYR A 106 -4.54 -5.28 -8.74
N ARG A 107 -4.60 -5.85 -9.96
CA ARG A 107 -4.30 -5.12 -11.20
C ARG A 107 -5.27 -3.98 -11.46
N LYS A 108 -6.56 -4.21 -11.24
CA LYS A 108 -7.59 -3.17 -11.38
C LYS A 108 -7.39 -2.04 -10.36
N SER A 109 -7.10 -2.40 -9.13
CA SER A 109 -6.82 -1.43 -8.06
C SER A 109 -5.55 -0.61 -8.35
N ALA A 110 -4.48 -1.26 -8.82
CA ALA A 110 -3.25 -0.58 -9.21
C ALA A 110 -3.47 0.39 -10.37
N GLY A 111 -4.25 -0.01 -11.39
CA GLY A 111 -4.62 0.86 -12.52
C GLY A 111 -5.47 2.05 -12.08
N SER A 112 -6.43 1.83 -11.16
CA SER A 112 -7.25 2.91 -10.59
C SER A 112 -6.41 3.89 -9.78
N ALA A 113 -5.46 3.42 -8.99
CA ALA A 113 -4.55 4.26 -8.22
C ALA A 113 -3.66 5.14 -9.12
N GLU A 114 -3.18 4.59 -10.24
CA GLU A 114 -2.39 5.36 -11.21
C GLU A 114 -3.23 6.44 -11.92
N ASN A 115 -4.46 6.11 -12.33
CA ASN A 115 -5.38 7.09 -12.89
C ASN A 115 -5.68 8.23 -11.89
N MET A 116 -5.86 7.90 -10.62
CA MET A 116 -6.11 8.88 -9.57
C MET A 116 -4.89 9.79 -9.35
N ARG A 117 -3.67 9.25 -9.39
CA ARG A 117 -2.44 10.06 -9.32
C ARG A 117 -2.32 11.02 -10.49
N SER A 118 -2.63 10.57 -11.71
CA SER A 118 -2.65 11.42 -12.90
C SER A 118 -3.64 12.57 -12.76
N GLN A 119 -4.87 12.27 -12.33
CA GLN A 119 -5.90 13.29 -12.11
C GLN A 119 -5.47 14.33 -11.05
N ILE A 120 -4.88 13.88 -9.95
CA ILE A 120 -4.36 14.79 -8.92
C ILE A 120 -3.30 15.73 -9.51
N GLN A 121 -2.42 15.21 -10.36
CA GLN A 121 -1.39 16.00 -11.01
C GLN A 121 -1.97 17.06 -11.95
N ASP A 122 -3.01 16.69 -12.71
CA ASP A 122 -3.76 17.61 -13.57
C ASP A 122 -4.45 18.70 -12.74
N TYR A 123 -5.12 18.36 -11.66
CA TYR A 123 -5.73 19.34 -10.76
C TYR A 123 -4.73 20.31 -10.14
N ILE A 124 -3.55 19.82 -9.74
CA ILE A 124 -2.49 20.68 -9.21
C ILE A 124 -2.00 21.67 -10.28
N SER A 125 -1.82 21.21 -11.50
CA SER A 125 -1.41 22.03 -12.64
C SER A 125 -2.45 23.11 -12.96
N ASP A 126 -3.72 22.72 -13.00
CA ASP A 126 -4.82 23.64 -13.28
C ASP A 126 -5.02 24.68 -12.16
N ALA A 127 -4.91 24.23 -10.90
CA ALA A 127 -4.95 25.14 -9.76
C ALA A 127 -3.81 26.18 -9.79
N ALA A 128 -2.61 25.76 -10.18
CA ALA A 128 -1.46 26.65 -10.33
C ALA A 128 -1.69 27.68 -11.46
N ARG A 129 -2.23 27.24 -12.60
CA ARG A 129 -2.60 28.15 -13.71
C ARG A 129 -3.69 29.13 -13.30
N ALA A 130 -4.74 28.66 -12.65
CA ALA A 130 -5.82 29.51 -12.18
C ALA A 130 -5.33 30.57 -11.19
N LYS A 131 -4.43 30.18 -10.28
CA LYS A 131 -3.81 31.10 -9.33
C LYS A 131 -3.00 32.19 -10.04
N LEU A 132 -2.14 31.82 -11.00
CA LEU A 132 -1.36 32.79 -11.78
C LEU A 132 -2.26 33.74 -12.56
N ALA A 133 -3.34 33.24 -13.16
CA ALA A 133 -4.30 34.06 -13.87
C ALA A 133 -5.02 35.07 -12.93
N ALA A 134 -5.43 34.59 -11.75
CA ALA A 134 -6.05 35.45 -10.74
C ALA A 134 -5.09 36.53 -10.22
N ASP A 135 -3.84 36.18 -9.96
CA ASP A 135 -2.82 37.14 -9.51
C ASP A 135 -2.54 38.20 -10.58
N LYS A 136 -2.49 37.78 -11.87
CA LYS A 136 -2.34 38.74 -13.00
C LYS A 136 -3.53 39.70 -13.09
N VAL A 137 -4.76 39.21 -13.07
CA VAL A 137 -5.96 40.05 -13.11
C VAL A 137 -6.01 40.99 -11.90
N LYS A 138 -5.59 40.52 -10.73
CA LYS A 138 -5.51 41.36 -9.53
C LYS A 138 -4.51 42.52 -9.71
N ALA A 139 -3.32 42.24 -10.23
CA ALA A 139 -2.31 43.27 -10.51
C ALA A 139 -2.81 44.28 -11.56
N GLU A 140 -3.44 43.81 -12.63
CA GLU A 140 -4.06 44.69 -13.65
C GLU A 140 -5.16 45.58 -13.05
N ASN A 141 -6.01 45.00 -12.19
CA ASN A 141 -7.04 45.79 -11.49
C ASN A 141 -6.45 46.90 -10.59
N GLU A 142 -5.40 46.59 -9.86
CA GLU A 142 -4.74 47.58 -9.01
C GLU A 142 -4.09 48.69 -9.86
N THR A 143 -3.53 48.38 -11.01
CA THR A 143 -2.98 49.35 -11.96
C THR A 143 -4.09 50.25 -12.52
N LEU A 144 -5.17 49.68 -13.03
CA LEU A 144 -6.33 50.41 -13.55
C LEU A 144 -7.00 51.31 -12.48
N LYS A 145 -7.07 50.85 -11.24
CA LYS A 145 -7.57 51.70 -10.13
C LYS A 145 -6.70 52.94 -9.91
N ARG A 146 -5.37 52.76 -9.95
CA ARG A 146 -4.43 53.93 -9.81
C ARG A 146 -4.56 54.89 -10.98
N GLU A 147 -4.63 54.38 -12.22
CA GLU A 147 -4.83 55.21 -13.41
C GLU A 147 -6.16 55.97 -13.36
N ASN A 148 -7.25 55.27 -12.98
CA ASN A 148 -8.55 55.92 -12.81
C ASN A 148 -8.53 57.03 -11.75
N ALA A 149 -7.85 56.81 -10.64
CA ALA A 149 -7.71 57.82 -9.59
C ALA A 149 -6.94 59.06 -10.11
N ALA A 150 -5.84 58.85 -10.83
CA ALA A 150 -5.05 59.91 -11.42
C ALA A 150 -5.83 60.71 -12.48
N LEU A 151 -6.56 60.02 -13.36
CA LEU A 151 -7.41 60.67 -14.37
C LEU A 151 -8.53 61.51 -13.74
N ARG A 152 -9.17 61.00 -12.68
CA ARG A 152 -10.20 61.77 -11.93
C ARG A 152 -9.62 63.01 -11.28
N GLU A 153 -8.41 62.96 -10.74
CA GLU A 153 -7.72 64.13 -10.17
C GLU A 153 -7.39 65.16 -11.25
N GLN A 154 -6.92 64.71 -12.42
CA GLN A 154 -6.66 65.60 -13.56
C GLN A 154 -7.94 66.30 -14.04
N LEU A 155 -9.03 65.60 -14.18
CA LEU A 155 -10.34 66.13 -14.55
C LEU A 155 -10.82 67.18 -13.53
N ALA A 156 -10.70 66.90 -12.24
CA ALA A 156 -11.07 67.84 -11.19
C ALA A 156 -10.26 69.12 -11.25
N LYS A 157 -8.95 69.06 -11.53
CA LYS A 157 -8.08 70.21 -11.71
C LYS A 157 -8.46 71.05 -12.95
N LEU A 158 -8.91 70.40 -14.03
CA LEU A 158 -9.35 71.12 -15.25
C LEU A 158 -10.72 71.79 -15.07
N GLN A 159 -11.61 71.22 -14.25
CA GLN A 159 -12.93 71.80 -13.95
C GLN A 159 -12.87 72.99 -12.97
N GLN A 160 -11.78 73.16 -12.23
CA GLN A 160 -11.58 74.28 -11.32
C GLN A 160 -10.91 75.52 -11.97
N LYS A 161 -10.60 75.49 -13.27
CA LYS A 161 -9.98 76.51 -14.06
C LYS A 161 -10.99 77.21 -14.97
#